data_e6bdbb3176879ee457d8f0ec5effa9e3
#
_entry.id   e6bdbb3176879ee457d8f0ec5effa9e3
#
_cell.length_a   1.000
_cell.length_b   1.000
_cell.length_c   1.000
_cell.angle_alpha   90.00
_cell.angle_beta   90.00
_cell.angle_gamma   90.00
#
_symmetry.space_group_name_H-M   'P 1'
#
loop_
_entity.id
_entity.type
_entity.pdbx_description
1 polymer ?
#
loop_
_entity_poly.entity_id
_entity_poly.type
_entity_poly.pdbx_seq_one_letter_code
_entity_poly.pdbx_strand_id
1 'polypeptide(L)'
;MATGAAARVPTIPGLGDDPAGGDLPSGVHVLRSIDDAREIIAATLNARRAIVLGGGVLGLEAASGLARRDLAVTVVHPSPALMERQLDEAASRVVESTLRRTGVDQRVGVGAQEVVIEEGRLRRVHLTNGEVLAADLLVLSTGTVPSTQLAEAAGIDVDRGILVDADLTTSDPHVHAIGDCAQPPGGATGLVAQGWEQARRLADLLTGRDPETVTTGVGDVVKPKTHGVDIVTMGVCGSGRVEDPGLRVLQLSDPSAGRHLEIVVRDGLLVGATTVGAGRVGTDLITTYTRRTPLPADPAHLLLPAIAPAATTTRRDSPSLIPDRATICRCNGVTKGDIRAEFASGATTVEQIAASTRATTGCGGCTDAVCGILDWLGADGAHSQPATSPGEDGFTPGKHDQDRAETRAS
;
A
#
# COMPACT_ATOMS: atom_id res chain seq x y z
N MET A 1 3.18 20.92 17.07
CA MET A 1 2.65 21.29 15.74
C MET A 1 2.39 20.03 14.91
N ALA A 2 1.30 19.99 14.15
CA ALA A 2 0.95 18.87 13.25
C ALA A 2 0.17 19.43 12.04
N THR A 3 0.74 20.44 11.41
CA THR A 3 0.10 21.24 10.35
C THR A 3 0.05 20.51 8.98
N GLY A 4 0.75 19.37 8.87
CA GLY A 4 0.74 18.55 7.67
C GLY A 4 1.52 19.15 6.50
N ALA A 5 1.08 18.81 5.27
CA ALA A 5 1.69 19.29 4.04
C ALA A 5 0.63 19.45 2.93
N ALA A 6 0.80 20.45 2.08
CA ALA A 6 0.00 20.67 0.88
C ALA A 6 0.54 19.87 -0.32
N ALA A 7 -0.28 19.71 -1.37
CA ALA A 7 0.21 19.21 -2.64
C ALA A 7 1.19 20.22 -3.27
N ARG A 8 2.23 19.70 -3.90
CA ARG A 8 3.18 20.53 -4.64
C ARG A 8 2.67 20.75 -6.08
N VAL A 9 2.42 21.99 -6.42
CA VAL A 9 2.20 22.40 -7.83
C VAL A 9 3.55 22.80 -8.42
N PRO A 10 4.03 22.15 -9.47
CA PRO A 10 5.31 22.51 -10.08
C PRO A 10 5.17 23.81 -10.87
N THR A 11 6.24 24.62 -10.86
CA THR A 11 6.31 25.83 -11.69
C THR A 11 6.53 25.44 -13.15
N ILE A 12 5.45 25.23 -13.87
CA ILE A 12 5.44 24.88 -15.30
C ILE A 12 4.54 25.90 -16.03
N PRO A 13 4.99 26.50 -17.15
CA PRO A 13 4.16 27.37 -17.95
C PRO A 13 2.80 26.74 -18.25
N GLY A 14 1.72 27.50 -18.04
CA GLY A 14 0.33 27.06 -18.24
C GLY A 14 -0.37 26.52 -16.98
N LEU A 15 0.33 26.29 -15.85
CA LEU A 15 -0.28 25.90 -14.56
C LEU A 15 -0.63 27.08 -13.65
N GLY A 16 -0.26 28.32 -14.03
CA GLY A 16 -0.35 29.50 -13.17
C GLY A 16 0.88 29.67 -12.27
N ASP A 17 0.95 30.82 -11.58
CA ASP A 17 2.11 31.20 -10.78
C ASP A 17 1.93 30.91 -9.28
N ASP A 18 0.80 30.33 -8.86
CA ASP A 18 0.54 30.00 -7.45
C ASP A 18 0.98 28.58 -7.12
N PRO A 19 2.11 28.40 -6.39
CA PRO A 19 2.59 27.10 -5.98
C PRO A 19 1.67 26.39 -4.96
N ALA A 20 0.73 27.11 -4.34
CA ALA A 20 -0.25 26.55 -3.41
C ALA A 20 -1.49 25.99 -4.11
N GLY A 21 -1.54 26.06 -5.47
CA GLY A 21 -2.63 25.47 -6.24
C GLY A 21 -3.90 26.31 -6.20
N GLY A 22 -3.79 27.65 -6.33
CA GLY A 22 -4.93 28.51 -6.64
C GLY A 22 -5.72 27.97 -7.82
N ASP A 23 -6.66 28.68 -8.37
CA ASP A 23 -7.55 28.22 -9.46
C ASP A 23 -6.77 27.54 -10.60
N LEU A 24 -6.61 26.22 -10.52
CA LEU A 24 -6.00 25.43 -11.59
C LEU A 24 -6.92 25.41 -12.82
N PRO A 25 -6.34 25.38 -14.03
CA PRO A 25 -7.14 25.27 -15.25
C PRO A 25 -8.04 24.04 -15.26
N SER A 26 -9.19 24.12 -15.93
CA SER A 26 -10.12 22.99 -16.06
C SER A 26 -9.42 21.77 -16.67
N GLY A 27 -9.55 20.62 -16.01
CA GLY A 27 -8.88 19.36 -16.36
C GLY A 27 -7.51 19.17 -15.70
N VAL A 28 -7.06 20.12 -14.87
CA VAL A 28 -5.83 19.98 -14.06
C VAL A 28 -6.22 19.85 -12.59
N HIS A 29 -5.72 18.82 -11.93
CA HIS A 29 -6.03 18.52 -10.52
C HIS A 29 -4.77 18.14 -9.76
N VAL A 30 -4.66 18.55 -8.50
CA VAL A 30 -3.71 17.99 -7.54
C VAL A 30 -4.29 16.71 -6.94
N LEU A 31 -3.45 15.87 -6.35
CA LEU A 31 -3.89 14.71 -5.59
C LEU A 31 -3.22 14.68 -4.21
N ARG A 32 -3.96 15.08 -3.18
CA ARG A 32 -3.50 15.08 -1.79
C ARG A 32 -4.60 14.67 -0.81
N SER A 33 -5.80 15.17 -1.00
CA SER A 33 -6.95 14.97 -0.13
C SER A 33 -7.98 14.02 -0.74
N ILE A 34 -8.96 13.64 0.07
CA ILE A 34 -10.12 12.85 -0.41
C ILE A 34 -11.00 13.66 -1.38
N ASP A 35 -11.04 14.98 -1.22
CA ASP A 35 -11.83 15.86 -2.07
C ASP A 35 -11.17 15.99 -3.44
N ASP A 36 -9.82 16.11 -3.50
CA ASP A 36 -9.09 16.04 -4.78
C ASP A 36 -9.38 14.72 -5.51
N ALA A 37 -9.38 13.60 -4.78
CA ALA A 37 -9.70 12.31 -5.38
C ALA A 37 -11.13 12.26 -5.93
N ARG A 38 -12.11 12.88 -5.26
CA ARG A 38 -13.50 12.99 -5.73
C ARG A 38 -13.61 13.84 -6.99
N GLU A 39 -12.90 14.97 -7.05
CA GLU A 39 -12.85 15.83 -8.23
C GLU A 39 -12.21 15.11 -9.41
N ILE A 40 -11.09 14.43 -9.22
CA ILE A 40 -10.44 13.60 -10.25
C ILE A 40 -11.41 12.54 -10.76
N ILE A 41 -12.12 11.83 -9.87
CA ILE A 41 -13.11 10.83 -10.25
C ILE A 41 -14.23 11.45 -11.08
N ALA A 42 -14.74 12.62 -10.69
CA ALA A 42 -15.76 13.33 -11.46
C ALA A 42 -15.25 13.74 -12.84
N ALA A 43 -13.99 14.21 -12.94
CA ALA A 43 -13.37 14.58 -14.20
C ALA A 43 -13.22 13.40 -15.18
N THR A 44 -13.09 12.15 -14.68
CA THR A 44 -13.01 10.97 -15.56
C THR A 44 -14.25 10.75 -16.42
N LEU A 45 -15.41 11.28 -16.05
CA LEU A 45 -16.65 11.15 -16.82
C LEU A 45 -16.55 11.81 -18.19
N ASN A 46 -15.69 12.84 -18.33
CA ASN A 46 -15.52 13.63 -19.55
C ASN A 46 -14.10 13.51 -20.15
N ALA A 47 -13.26 12.68 -19.58
CA ALA A 47 -11.89 12.47 -20.03
C ALA A 47 -11.72 11.11 -20.70
N ARG A 48 -10.82 11.04 -21.67
CA ARG A 48 -10.38 9.78 -22.31
C ARG A 48 -8.89 9.55 -22.13
N ARG A 49 -8.11 10.63 -22.01
CA ARG A 49 -6.65 10.62 -21.91
C ARG A 49 -6.25 11.35 -20.64
N ALA A 50 -5.53 10.63 -19.80
CA ALA A 50 -5.02 11.20 -18.57
C ALA A 50 -3.48 11.18 -18.55
N ILE A 51 -2.89 12.27 -18.07
CA ILE A 51 -1.48 12.33 -17.74
C ILE A 51 -1.36 12.43 -16.21
N VAL A 52 -0.47 11.64 -15.65
CA VAL A 52 -0.07 11.75 -14.23
C VAL A 52 1.37 12.26 -14.19
N LEU A 53 1.56 13.47 -13.66
CA LEU A 53 2.90 14.01 -13.41
C LEU A 53 3.40 13.54 -12.05
N GLY A 54 4.44 12.70 -12.07
CA GLY A 54 5.04 12.10 -10.90
C GLY A 54 4.87 10.60 -10.86
N GLY A 55 5.99 9.87 -10.91
CA GLY A 55 6.07 8.40 -10.87
C GLY A 55 6.38 7.82 -9.49
N GLY A 56 6.08 8.57 -8.41
CA GLY A 56 6.16 8.08 -7.04
C GLY A 56 4.95 7.22 -6.66
N VAL A 57 4.90 6.78 -5.40
CA VAL A 57 3.85 5.89 -4.86
C VAL A 57 2.44 6.35 -5.24
N LEU A 58 2.08 7.58 -4.88
CA LEU A 58 0.73 8.12 -5.10
C LEU A 58 0.41 8.29 -6.58
N GLY A 59 1.40 8.66 -7.41
CA GLY A 59 1.23 8.78 -8.86
C GLY A 59 0.91 7.45 -9.52
N LEU A 60 1.59 6.37 -9.11
CA LEU A 60 1.32 5.03 -9.64
C LEU A 60 -0.05 4.48 -9.17
N GLU A 61 -0.45 4.77 -7.92
CA GLU A 61 -1.79 4.45 -7.43
C GLU A 61 -2.87 5.18 -8.25
N ALA A 62 -2.68 6.48 -8.50
CA ALA A 62 -3.58 7.30 -9.32
C ALA A 62 -3.66 6.78 -10.76
N ALA A 63 -2.51 6.54 -11.40
CA ALA A 63 -2.44 6.03 -12.77
C ALA A 63 -3.16 4.69 -12.91
N SER A 64 -2.91 3.76 -11.96
CA SER A 64 -3.59 2.47 -11.93
C SER A 64 -5.10 2.60 -11.73
N GLY A 65 -5.54 3.51 -10.86
CA GLY A 65 -6.96 3.81 -10.63
C GLY A 65 -7.65 4.40 -11.87
N LEU A 66 -6.98 5.31 -12.58
CA LEU A 66 -7.50 5.92 -13.81
C LEU A 66 -7.56 4.91 -14.97
N ALA A 67 -6.58 4.04 -15.13
CA ALA A 67 -6.60 2.98 -16.14
C ALA A 67 -7.77 2.02 -15.94
N ARG A 68 -8.13 1.69 -14.69
CA ARG A 68 -9.31 0.88 -14.35
C ARG A 68 -10.64 1.57 -14.68
N ARG A 69 -10.64 2.84 -15.01
CA ARG A 69 -11.78 3.62 -15.49
C ARG A 69 -11.75 3.83 -17.00
N ASP A 70 -11.00 2.99 -17.69
CA ASP A 70 -10.88 2.94 -19.16
C ASP A 70 -10.29 4.22 -19.79
N LEU A 71 -9.46 4.97 -19.04
CA LEU A 71 -8.69 6.07 -19.60
C LEU A 71 -7.36 5.55 -20.18
N ALA A 72 -6.93 6.13 -21.28
CA ALA A 72 -5.56 6.01 -21.75
C ALA A 72 -4.65 6.85 -20.84
N VAL A 73 -3.83 6.19 -20.04
CA VAL A 73 -3.03 6.84 -18.98
C VAL A 73 -1.55 6.85 -19.34
N THR A 74 -0.91 8.00 -19.21
CA THR A 74 0.55 8.16 -19.31
C THR A 74 1.11 8.77 -18.03
N VAL A 75 2.04 8.08 -17.38
CA VAL A 75 2.83 8.62 -16.27
C VAL A 75 4.05 9.33 -16.85
N VAL A 76 4.27 10.59 -16.46
CA VAL A 76 5.46 11.38 -16.81
C VAL A 76 6.29 11.62 -15.56
N HIS A 77 7.58 11.26 -15.61
CA HIS A 77 8.44 11.33 -14.44
C HIS A 77 9.86 11.78 -14.81
N PRO A 78 10.41 12.82 -14.14
CA PRO A 78 11.72 13.36 -14.50
C PRO A 78 12.90 12.47 -14.11
N SER A 79 12.74 11.61 -13.10
CA SER A 79 13.76 10.62 -12.77
C SER A 79 13.77 9.46 -13.79
N PRO A 80 14.93 8.84 -14.06
CA PRO A 80 15.03 7.70 -14.97
C PRO A 80 14.37 6.42 -14.44
N ALA A 81 13.95 6.39 -13.18
CA ALA A 81 13.30 5.25 -12.54
C ALA A 81 12.02 5.66 -11.83
N LEU A 82 10.97 4.84 -11.95
CA LEU A 82 9.76 5.00 -11.14
C LEU A 82 10.05 4.66 -9.67
N MET A 83 9.44 5.41 -8.75
CA MET A 83 9.60 5.22 -7.31
C MET A 83 11.10 5.16 -6.88
N GLU A 84 11.94 6.01 -7.43
CA GLU A 84 13.41 5.99 -7.26
C GLU A 84 13.87 6.01 -5.80
N ARG A 85 13.03 6.50 -4.90
CA ARG A 85 13.29 6.46 -3.46
C ARG A 85 13.20 5.05 -2.88
N GLN A 86 12.36 4.20 -3.47
CA GLN A 86 12.03 2.85 -2.98
C GLN A 86 12.55 1.74 -3.88
N LEU A 87 12.69 1.98 -5.17
CA LEU A 87 13.09 0.98 -6.17
C LEU A 87 14.47 1.29 -6.74
N ASP A 88 15.27 0.26 -6.91
CA ASP A 88 16.43 0.33 -7.77
C ASP A 88 16.01 0.28 -9.26
N GLU A 89 16.94 0.46 -10.14
CA GLU A 89 16.69 0.48 -11.59
C GLU A 89 16.13 -0.86 -12.12
N ALA A 90 16.56 -1.98 -11.54
CA ALA A 90 16.10 -3.31 -11.96
C ALA A 90 14.64 -3.53 -11.55
N ALA A 91 14.28 -3.19 -10.31
CA ALA A 91 12.91 -3.23 -9.82
C ALA A 91 11.99 -2.28 -10.60
N SER A 92 12.45 -1.04 -10.87
CA SER A 92 11.69 -0.05 -11.64
C SER A 92 11.36 -0.57 -13.04
N ARG A 93 12.31 -1.17 -13.75
CA ARG A 93 12.06 -1.78 -15.08
C ARG A 93 10.99 -2.88 -15.03
N VAL A 94 10.96 -3.68 -13.96
CA VAL A 94 9.91 -4.70 -13.78
C VAL A 94 8.55 -4.03 -13.55
N VAL A 95 8.49 -2.99 -12.72
CA VAL A 95 7.27 -2.20 -12.51
C VAL A 95 6.78 -1.59 -13.81
N GLU A 96 7.65 -0.92 -14.57
CA GLU A 96 7.33 -0.31 -15.87
C GLU A 96 6.73 -1.31 -16.85
N SER A 97 7.39 -2.48 -17.01
CA SER A 97 6.90 -3.52 -17.92
C SER A 97 5.54 -4.07 -17.51
N THR A 98 5.29 -4.15 -16.19
CA THR A 98 4.03 -4.64 -15.65
C THR A 98 2.92 -3.60 -15.81
N LEU A 99 3.21 -2.33 -15.56
CA LEU A 99 2.25 -1.22 -15.76
C LEU A 99 1.80 -1.12 -17.22
N ARG A 100 2.71 -1.27 -18.19
CA ARG A 100 2.33 -1.30 -19.62
C ARG A 100 1.33 -2.42 -19.94
N ARG A 101 1.49 -3.59 -19.32
CA ARG A 101 0.53 -4.70 -19.47
C ARG A 101 -0.85 -4.40 -18.87
N THR A 102 -0.93 -3.47 -17.93
CA THR A 102 -2.19 -3.02 -17.33
C THR A 102 -2.76 -1.75 -17.99
N GLY A 103 -2.18 -1.32 -19.14
CA GLY A 103 -2.67 -0.17 -19.91
C GLY A 103 -2.16 1.20 -19.42
N VAL A 104 -1.09 1.22 -18.63
CA VAL A 104 -0.44 2.46 -18.19
C VAL A 104 0.88 2.65 -18.91
N ASP A 105 0.98 3.65 -19.77
CA ASP A 105 2.22 4.06 -20.43
C ASP A 105 3.08 4.94 -19.51
N GLN A 106 4.39 4.99 -19.76
CA GLN A 106 5.32 5.79 -18.97
C GLN A 106 6.30 6.57 -19.86
N ARG A 107 6.69 7.75 -19.38
CA ARG A 107 7.77 8.60 -19.87
C ARG A 107 8.68 8.94 -18.69
N VAL A 108 9.68 8.11 -18.46
CA VAL A 108 10.69 8.29 -17.40
C VAL A 108 11.90 9.04 -17.92
N GLY A 109 12.63 9.74 -17.06
CA GLY A 109 13.74 10.62 -17.45
C GLY A 109 13.30 11.87 -18.21
N VAL A 110 12.01 12.18 -18.18
CA VAL A 110 11.38 13.27 -18.94
C VAL A 110 10.46 14.07 -18.05
N GLY A 111 10.59 15.39 -18.05
CA GLY A 111 9.71 16.31 -17.34
C GLY A 111 8.66 16.94 -18.25
N ALA A 112 7.62 17.53 -17.66
CA ALA A 112 6.72 18.42 -18.37
C ALA A 112 7.41 19.79 -18.52
N GLN A 113 7.41 20.32 -19.74
CA GLN A 113 7.99 21.62 -20.09
C GLN A 113 6.93 22.71 -20.10
N GLU A 114 5.73 22.39 -20.60
CA GLU A 114 4.62 23.35 -20.75
C GLU A 114 3.30 22.59 -20.70
N VAL A 115 2.29 23.21 -20.09
CA VAL A 115 0.89 22.75 -20.12
C VAL A 115 0.10 23.72 -20.97
N VAL A 116 -0.45 23.24 -22.10
CA VAL A 116 -1.18 24.07 -23.03
C VAL A 116 -2.65 24.10 -22.66
N ILE A 117 -3.11 25.31 -22.35
CA ILE A 117 -4.50 25.62 -21.99
C ILE A 117 -5.13 26.42 -23.13
N GLU A 118 -6.24 25.94 -23.65
CA GLU A 118 -7.03 26.64 -24.68
C GLU A 118 -8.45 26.82 -24.13
N GLU A 119 -8.96 28.04 -24.18
CA GLU A 119 -10.29 28.39 -23.64
C GLU A 119 -10.50 27.96 -22.18
N GLY A 120 -9.45 28.11 -21.35
CA GLY A 120 -9.46 27.72 -19.93
C GLY A 120 -9.42 26.22 -19.64
N ARG A 121 -9.19 25.37 -20.66
CA ARG A 121 -9.18 23.91 -20.54
C ARG A 121 -7.86 23.29 -21.01
N LEU A 122 -7.46 22.25 -20.33
CA LEU A 122 -6.30 21.42 -20.72
C LEU A 122 -6.49 20.83 -22.11
N ARG A 123 -5.44 20.88 -22.94
CA ARG A 123 -5.40 20.25 -24.27
C ARG A 123 -4.23 19.33 -24.47
N ARG A 124 -3.04 19.71 -24.02
CA ARG A 124 -1.81 18.95 -24.22
C ARG A 124 -0.73 19.34 -23.22
N VAL A 125 0.25 18.49 -23.08
CA VAL A 125 1.46 18.72 -22.30
C VAL A 125 2.67 18.52 -23.21
N HIS A 126 3.54 19.51 -23.28
CA HIS A 126 4.84 19.42 -23.94
C HIS A 126 5.85 18.85 -22.96
N LEU A 127 6.63 17.88 -23.40
CA LEU A 127 7.67 17.24 -22.60
C LEU A 127 9.05 17.80 -22.94
N THR A 128 9.98 17.69 -21.99
CA THR A 128 11.36 18.20 -22.16
C THR A 128 12.16 17.51 -23.27
N ASN A 129 11.71 16.36 -23.75
CA ASN A 129 12.29 15.65 -24.90
C ASN A 129 11.67 16.05 -26.25
N GLY A 130 10.75 17.03 -26.26
CA GLY A 130 10.05 17.49 -27.45
C GLY A 130 8.78 16.71 -27.81
N GLU A 131 8.45 15.62 -27.10
CA GLU A 131 7.19 14.90 -27.28
C GLU A 131 5.99 15.75 -26.82
N VAL A 132 4.88 15.66 -27.51
CA VAL A 132 3.63 16.36 -27.16
C VAL A 132 2.56 15.32 -26.90
N LEU A 133 2.03 15.32 -25.67
CA LEU A 133 0.97 14.43 -25.25
C LEU A 133 -0.36 15.19 -25.18
N ALA A 134 -1.36 14.72 -25.92
CA ALA A 134 -2.72 15.24 -25.79
C ALA A 134 -3.36 14.70 -24.50
N ALA A 135 -4.05 15.56 -23.74
CA ALA A 135 -4.66 15.20 -22.47
C ALA A 135 -5.99 15.92 -22.25
N ASP A 136 -6.91 15.21 -21.63
CA ASP A 136 -8.20 15.73 -21.17
C ASP A 136 -8.19 15.92 -19.64
N LEU A 137 -7.28 15.20 -18.94
CA LEU A 137 -7.08 15.20 -17.50
C LEU A 137 -5.57 15.18 -17.18
N LEU A 138 -5.13 16.06 -16.30
CA LEU A 138 -3.78 16.13 -15.76
C LEU A 138 -3.84 16.01 -14.25
N VAL A 139 -3.20 15.01 -13.69
CA VAL A 139 -3.10 14.78 -12.24
C VAL A 139 -1.67 15.10 -11.78
N LEU A 140 -1.55 16.07 -10.87
CA LEU A 140 -0.29 16.48 -10.29
C LEU A 140 -0.02 15.65 -9.02
N SER A 141 0.97 14.77 -9.10
CA SER A 141 1.47 13.92 -8.00
C SER A 141 2.98 14.13 -7.81
N THR A 142 3.38 15.41 -7.79
CA THR A 142 4.79 15.85 -7.81
C THR A 142 5.40 16.01 -6.42
N GLY A 143 4.79 15.41 -5.40
CA GLY A 143 5.20 15.48 -4.00
C GLY A 143 4.41 16.50 -3.19
N THR A 144 4.95 16.84 -2.02
CA THR A 144 4.28 17.71 -1.04
C THR A 144 5.19 18.84 -0.60
N VAL A 145 4.58 19.90 -0.08
CA VAL A 145 5.24 21.03 0.59
C VAL A 145 4.76 21.05 2.03
N PRO A 146 5.65 20.87 3.02
CA PRO A 146 5.31 20.97 4.43
C PRO A 146 4.68 22.33 4.78
N SER A 147 3.67 22.32 5.63
CA SER A 147 3.00 23.55 6.08
C SER A 147 3.76 24.15 7.26
N THR A 148 4.67 25.08 6.97
CA THR A 148 5.63 25.66 7.93
C THR A 148 5.27 27.07 8.39
N GLN A 149 4.30 27.73 7.76
CA GLN A 149 3.97 29.15 7.95
C GLN A 149 3.75 29.55 9.42
N LEU A 150 3.12 28.65 10.20
CA LEU A 150 2.89 28.91 11.62
C LEU A 150 4.20 28.89 12.42
N ALA A 151 5.13 28.01 12.08
CA ALA A 151 6.44 27.92 12.72
C ALA A 151 7.32 29.13 12.34
N GLU A 152 7.34 29.51 11.08
CA GLU A 152 8.04 30.70 10.58
C GLU A 152 7.55 31.98 11.28
N ALA A 153 6.23 32.14 11.40
CA ALA A 153 5.63 33.28 12.09
C ALA A 153 5.96 33.31 13.59
N ALA A 154 6.24 32.16 14.20
CA ALA A 154 6.67 32.02 15.58
C ALA A 154 8.19 32.13 15.78
N GLY A 155 8.98 32.29 14.71
CA GLY A 155 10.44 32.35 14.76
C GLY A 155 11.10 30.99 15.05
N ILE A 156 10.41 29.89 14.76
CA ILE A 156 10.93 28.53 14.89
C ILE A 156 11.72 28.18 13.62
N ASP A 157 12.82 27.47 13.78
CA ASP A 157 13.71 27.11 12.69
C ASP A 157 13.06 26.17 11.68
N VAL A 158 13.13 26.55 10.41
CA VAL A 158 12.59 25.80 9.26
C VAL A 158 13.64 25.67 8.18
N ASP A 159 13.59 24.57 7.45
CA ASP A 159 14.29 24.37 6.18
C ASP A 159 13.25 23.93 5.13
N ARG A 160 13.20 22.67 4.76
CA ARG A 160 12.12 22.11 3.92
C ARG A 160 10.85 21.85 4.73
N GLY A 161 10.99 21.57 6.02
CA GLY A 161 9.96 21.39 7.03
C GLY A 161 10.41 22.04 8.33
N ILE A 162 9.61 21.92 9.37
CA ILE A 162 9.94 22.40 10.73
C ILE A 162 11.06 21.51 11.27
N LEU A 163 12.24 22.10 11.54
CA LEU A 163 13.38 21.37 12.07
C LEU A 163 13.08 20.85 13.47
N VAL A 164 13.32 19.55 13.68
CA VAL A 164 13.17 18.90 15.00
C VAL A 164 14.37 18.00 15.28
N ASP A 165 14.67 17.82 16.56
CA ASP A 165 15.65 16.85 17.02
C ASP A 165 15.09 15.43 17.07
N ALA A 166 15.87 14.49 17.67
CA ALA A 166 15.46 13.10 17.84
C ALA A 166 14.21 12.93 18.75
N ASP A 167 13.97 13.88 19.64
CA ASP A 167 12.83 13.92 20.56
C ASP A 167 11.66 14.76 20.03
N LEU A 168 11.70 15.11 18.73
CA LEU A 168 10.68 15.87 18.03
C LEU A 168 10.51 17.30 18.57
N THR A 169 11.53 17.83 19.27
CA THR A 169 11.57 19.18 19.80
C THR A 169 12.11 20.13 18.73
N THR A 170 11.50 21.28 18.58
CA THR A 170 11.92 22.33 17.66
C THR A 170 13.05 23.20 18.27
N SER A 171 13.43 24.31 17.61
CA SER A 171 14.34 25.32 18.19
C SER A 171 13.76 25.99 19.44
N ASP A 172 12.44 25.93 19.66
CA ASP A 172 11.80 26.28 20.93
C ASP A 172 11.60 25.01 21.77
N PRO A 173 12.19 24.89 22.99
CA PRO A 173 12.11 23.69 23.83
C PRO A 173 10.70 23.35 24.33
N HIS A 174 9.75 24.25 24.20
CA HIS A 174 8.35 24.04 24.59
C HIS A 174 7.45 23.69 23.39
N VAL A 175 8.02 23.64 22.17
CA VAL A 175 7.28 23.36 20.95
C VAL A 175 7.84 22.12 20.26
N HIS A 176 6.94 21.20 19.95
CA HIS A 176 7.24 19.99 19.21
C HIS A 176 6.53 19.99 17.85
N ALA A 177 7.12 19.31 16.85
CA ALA A 177 6.46 19.10 15.56
C ALA A 177 6.50 17.63 15.14
N ILE A 178 5.40 17.15 14.56
CA ILE A 178 5.22 15.76 14.10
C ILE A 178 4.47 15.69 12.76
N GLY A 179 4.58 14.55 12.07
CA GLY A 179 3.93 14.29 10.79
C GLY A 179 4.62 15.01 9.64
N ASP A 180 3.86 15.27 8.56
CA ASP A 180 4.40 15.75 7.28
C ASP A 180 4.99 17.17 7.34
N CYS A 181 4.68 17.96 8.37
CA CYS A 181 5.29 19.27 8.56
C CYS A 181 6.67 19.22 9.24
N ALA A 182 6.98 18.15 9.97
CA ALA A 182 8.23 18.01 10.70
C ALA A 182 9.36 17.49 9.82
N GLN A 183 10.58 17.99 10.05
CA GLN A 183 11.80 17.52 9.41
C GLN A 183 12.76 16.98 10.49
N PRO A 184 12.64 15.69 10.86
CA PRO A 184 13.56 15.04 11.76
C PRO A 184 14.93 14.82 11.10
N PRO A 185 15.99 14.50 11.87
CA PRO A 185 17.24 13.99 11.34
C PRO A 185 17.00 12.81 10.40
N GLY A 186 17.49 12.86 9.16
CA GLY A 186 17.21 11.85 8.13
C GLY A 186 16.01 12.16 7.23
N GLY A 187 15.25 13.22 7.53
CA GLY A 187 14.15 13.72 6.69
C GLY A 187 12.79 13.06 6.96
N ALA A 188 11.76 13.65 6.37
CA ALA A 188 10.39 13.12 6.42
C ALA A 188 10.15 12.11 5.30
N THR A 189 9.45 11.03 5.60
CA THR A 189 9.06 10.00 4.61
C THR A 189 7.76 10.33 3.89
N GLY A 190 6.92 11.19 4.48
CA GLY A 190 5.58 11.49 3.97
C GLY A 190 4.58 10.33 4.16
N LEU A 191 4.88 9.40 5.07
CA LEU A 191 4.05 8.25 5.38
C LEU A 191 3.26 8.45 6.68
N VAL A 192 1.97 8.15 6.66
CA VAL A 192 1.09 8.25 7.85
C VAL A 192 1.63 7.42 9.03
N ALA A 193 2.22 6.25 8.75
CA ALA A 193 2.79 5.39 9.77
C ALA A 193 3.92 6.07 10.56
N GLN A 194 4.78 6.85 9.89
CA GLN A 194 5.81 7.66 10.54
C GLN A 194 5.18 8.72 11.47
N GLY A 195 4.16 9.41 11.01
CA GLY A 195 3.45 10.39 11.84
C GLY A 195 2.81 9.79 13.10
N TRP A 196 2.27 8.58 13.01
CA TRP A 196 1.73 7.86 14.17
C TRP A 196 2.81 7.38 15.14
N GLU A 197 3.96 6.96 14.63
CA GLU A 197 5.11 6.58 15.46
C GLU A 197 5.66 7.81 16.21
N GLN A 198 5.83 8.93 15.51
CA GLN A 198 6.20 10.21 16.11
C GLN A 198 5.20 10.66 17.18
N ALA A 199 3.89 10.55 16.92
CA ALA A 199 2.86 10.92 17.89
C ALA A 199 2.92 10.06 19.16
N ARG A 200 3.14 8.74 19.02
CA ARG A 200 3.30 7.83 20.16
C ARG A 200 4.56 8.19 20.96
N ARG A 201 5.71 8.31 20.28
CA ARG A 201 6.97 8.68 20.91
C ARG A 201 6.84 10.00 21.68
N LEU A 202 6.26 11.02 21.06
CA LEU A 202 6.04 12.31 21.71
C LEU A 202 5.13 12.20 22.93
N ALA A 203 4.05 11.42 22.87
CA ALA A 203 3.15 11.20 23.99
C ALA A 203 3.88 10.51 25.16
N ASP A 204 4.74 9.54 24.91
CA ASP A 204 5.54 8.88 25.95
C ASP A 204 6.54 9.86 26.59
N LEU A 205 7.24 10.65 25.78
CA LEU A 205 8.15 11.70 26.28
C LEU A 205 7.41 12.72 27.18
N LEU A 206 6.29 13.26 26.73
CA LEU A 206 5.52 14.25 27.48
C LEU A 206 4.89 13.70 28.78
N THR A 207 4.66 12.39 28.85
CA THR A 207 4.13 11.73 30.05
C THR A 207 5.22 11.16 30.96
N GLY A 208 6.50 11.40 30.65
CA GLY A 208 7.63 10.87 31.42
C GLY A 208 7.80 9.36 31.35
N ARG A 209 7.20 8.71 30.36
CA ARG A 209 7.46 7.32 30.05
C ARG A 209 8.73 7.24 29.22
N ASP A 210 9.54 6.22 29.49
CA ASP A 210 10.65 5.91 28.63
C ASP A 210 10.07 5.49 27.27
N PRO A 211 10.31 6.26 26.19
CA PRO A 211 9.79 5.86 24.89
C PRO A 211 10.43 4.51 24.59
N GLU A 212 9.60 3.47 24.51
CA GLU A 212 10.04 2.19 23.97
C GLU A 212 10.88 2.50 22.74
N THR A 213 12.10 2.00 22.70
CA THR A 213 12.97 2.17 21.54
C THR A 213 12.36 1.31 20.42
N VAL A 214 11.21 1.76 19.93
CA VAL A 214 10.51 1.16 18.81
C VAL A 214 11.29 1.55 17.56
N THR A 215 12.46 0.97 17.45
CA THR A 215 13.19 0.87 16.19
C THR A 215 12.48 -0.14 15.27
N THR A 216 11.17 -0.11 15.26
CA THR A 216 10.41 -0.91 14.33
C THR A 216 10.31 -0.12 13.06
N GLY A 217 11.03 -0.52 12.04
CA GLY A 217 10.90 0.01 10.69
C GLY A 217 9.51 -0.15 10.07
N VAL A 218 8.45 -0.12 10.89
CA VAL A 218 7.05 -0.15 10.41
C VAL A 218 6.72 1.14 9.66
N GLY A 219 7.33 2.26 10.06
CA GLY A 219 7.15 3.54 9.39
C GLY A 219 7.73 3.59 7.98
N ASP A 220 8.65 2.66 7.65
CA ASP A 220 9.35 2.62 6.38
C ASP A 220 8.79 1.60 5.38
N VAL A 221 7.77 0.83 5.77
CA VAL A 221 7.13 -0.14 4.89
C VAL A 221 6.19 0.57 3.92
N VAL A 222 6.49 0.48 2.63
CA VAL A 222 5.67 1.03 1.55
C VAL A 222 5.05 -0.11 0.76
N LYS A 223 3.73 -0.13 0.67
CA LYS A 223 2.96 -1.07 -0.14
C LYS A 223 1.92 -0.29 -0.96
N PRO A 224 2.26 0.14 -2.17
CA PRO A 224 1.35 0.85 -3.05
C PRO A 224 0.11 0.00 -3.37
N LYS A 225 -1.04 0.63 -3.49
CA LYS A 225 -2.32 -0.01 -3.88
C LYS A 225 -2.49 0.06 -5.39
N THR A 226 -1.52 -0.46 -6.14
CA THR A 226 -1.55 -0.51 -7.59
C THR A 226 -2.25 -1.77 -8.08
N HIS A 227 -3.12 -1.64 -9.08
CA HIS A 227 -3.78 -2.80 -9.69
C HIS A 227 -2.82 -3.54 -10.62
N GLY A 228 -2.73 -4.86 -10.45
CA GLY A 228 -1.89 -5.72 -11.30
C GLY A 228 -0.38 -5.62 -11.05
N VAL A 229 0.06 -4.76 -10.14
CA VAL A 229 1.47 -4.62 -9.74
C VAL A 229 1.55 -4.68 -8.22
N ASP A 230 2.06 -5.78 -7.69
CA ASP A 230 2.26 -5.93 -6.25
C ASP A 230 3.69 -5.51 -5.91
N ILE A 231 3.80 -4.44 -5.13
CA ILE A 231 5.07 -3.85 -4.71
C ILE A 231 5.11 -3.78 -3.19
N VAL A 232 6.20 -4.23 -2.60
CA VAL A 232 6.51 -4.01 -1.19
C VAL A 232 7.96 -3.57 -1.07
N THR A 233 8.18 -2.48 -0.36
CA THR A 233 9.53 -2.02 -0.02
C THR A 233 9.63 -1.67 1.46
N MET A 234 10.81 -1.81 2.04
CA MET A 234 11.06 -1.51 3.45
C MET A 234 12.54 -1.23 3.72
N GLY A 235 12.79 -0.34 4.67
CA GLY A 235 14.13 -0.02 5.16
C GLY A 235 15.09 0.47 4.07
N VAL A 236 16.30 -0.07 4.07
CA VAL A 236 17.35 0.27 3.10
C VAL A 236 16.98 -0.27 1.73
N CYS A 237 16.52 0.61 0.84
CA CYS A 237 16.09 0.25 -0.52
C CYS A 237 16.26 1.45 -1.48
N GLY A 238 16.11 1.21 -2.77
CA GLY A 238 16.14 2.23 -3.81
C GLY A 238 17.37 3.14 -3.76
N SER A 239 17.18 4.43 -3.98
CA SER A 239 18.26 5.44 -3.93
C SER A 239 18.83 5.68 -2.52
N GLY A 240 18.12 5.23 -1.48
CA GLY A 240 18.63 5.27 -0.09
C GLY A 240 19.67 4.20 0.22
N ARG A 241 19.92 3.27 -0.71
CA ARG A 241 20.99 2.28 -0.59
C ARG A 241 22.34 2.92 -0.93
N VAL A 242 23.06 3.29 0.10
CA VAL A 242 24.46 3.71 -0.03
C VAL A 242 25.34 2.46 -0.18
N GLU A 243 26.41 2.53 -0.99
CA GLU A 243 27.44 1.48 -0.99
C GLU A 243 28.10 1.42 0.38
N ASP A 244 27.72 0.40 1.16
CA ASP A 244 28.24 0.14 2.49
C ASP A 244 28.76 -1.30 2.51
N PRO A 245 30.06 -1.52 2.75
CA PRO A 245 30.65 -2.86 2.80
C PRO A 245 30.02 -3.81 3.83
N GLY A 246 29.36 -3.26 4.85
CA GLY A 246 28.61 -4.03 5.85
C GLY A 246 27.27 -4.56 5.38
N LEU A 247 26.80 -4.15 4.20
CA LEU A 247 25.54 -4.63 3.64
C LEU A 247 25.75 -5.82 2.71
N ARG A 248 25.08 -6.92 3.02
CA ARG A 248 24.96 -8.06 2.11
C ARG A 248 23.64 -7.94 1.33
N VAL A 249 23.72 -7.80 0.02
CA VAL A 249 22.57 -7.70 -0.87
C VAL A 249 22.40 -9.00 -1.65
N LEU A 250 21.17 -9.54 -1.63
CA LEU A 250 20.80 -10.69 -2.46
C LEU A 250 19.64 -10.28 -3.34
N GLN A 251 19.73 -10.64 -4.62
CA GLN A 251 18.75 -10.25 -5.62
C GLN A 251 18.32 -11.46 -6.45
N LEU A 252 17.04 -11.47 -6.83
CA LEU A 252 16.48 -12.35 -7.85
C LEU A 252 15.57 -11.49 -8.74
N SER A 253 15.87 -11.41 -10.03
CA SER A 253 15.09 -10.63 -10.97
C SER A 253 14.71 -11.47 -12.18
N ASP A 254 13.42 -11.49 -12.51
CA ASP A 254 12.83 -12.09 -13.70
C ASP A 254 11.81 -11.12 -14.31
N PRO A 255 12.26 -10.16 -15.14
CA PRO A 255 11.38 -9.18 -15.76
C PRO A 255 10.31 -9.80 -16.66
N SER A 256 10.60 -10.96 -17.27
CA SER A 256 9.66 -11.66 -18.15
C SER A 256 8.45 -12.18 -17.35
N ALA A 257 8.71 -12.67 -16.13
CA ALA A 257 7.65 -13.08 -15.18
C ALA A 257 7.06 -11.91 -14.40
N GLY A 258 7.55 -10.67 -14.60
CA GLY A 258 7.13 -9.50 -13.81
C GLY A 258 7.54 -9.58 -12.34
N ARG A 259 8.73 -10.13 -12.08
CA ARG A 259 9.17 -10.44 -10.71
C ARG A 259 10.54 -9.84 -10.42
N HIS A 260 10.64 -9.18 -9.27
CA HIS A 260 11.90 -8.74 -8.68
C HIS A 260 11.84 -8.90 -7.17
N LEU A 261 12.92 -9.42 -6.59
CA LEU A 261 13.11 -9.52 -5.15
C LEU A 261 14.53 -9.09 -4.80
N GLU A 262 14.64 -8.23 -3.82
CA GLU A 262 15.90 -7.85 -3.20
C GLU A 262 15.76 -7.92 -1.69
N ILE A 263 16.76 -8.44 -1.00
CA ILE A 263 16.90 -8.35 0.45
C ILE A 263 18.25 -7.76 0.80
N VAL A 264 18.27 -6.90 1.80
CA VAL A 264 19.47 -6.24 2.33
C VAL A 264 19.65 -6.69 3.78
N VAL A 265 20.80 -7.26 4.05
CA VAL A 265 21.12 -7.88 5.35
C VAL A 265 22.33 -7.18 5.97
N ARG A 266 22.25 -6.90 7.28
CA ARG A 266 23.35 -6.41 8.11
C ARG A 266 23.33 -7.17 9.44
N ASP A 267 24.48 -7.68 9.87
CA ASP A 267 24.64 -8.36 11.16
C ASP A 267 23.60 -9.46 11.42
N GLY A 268 23.26 -10.24 10.38
CA GLY A 268 22.29 -11.32 10.47
C GLY A 268 20.82 -10.84 10.59
N LEU A 269 20.54 -9.55 10.39
CA LEU A 269 19.20 -8.98 10.40
C LEU A 269 18.81 -8.47 9.02
N LEU A 270 17.52 -8.57 8.69
CA LEU A 270 16.94 -7.92 7.52
C LEU A 270 16.84 -6.42 7.80
N VAL A 271 17.60 -5.60 7.07
CA VAL A 271 17.59 -4.13 7.21
C VAL A 271 16.91 -3.43 6.05
N GLY A 272 16.58 -4.16 4.98
CA GLY A 272 15.84 -3.65 3.85
C GLY A 272 15.35 -4.75 2.93
N ALA A 273 14.31 -4.49 2.17
CA ALA A 273 13.85 -5.38 1.11
C ALA A 273 13.01 -4.63 0.07
N THR A 274 13.06 -5.14 -1.16
CA THR A 274 12.20 -4.74 -2.28
C THR A 274 11.60 -5.98 -2.91
N THR A 275 10.28 -6.01 -3.07
CA THR A 275 9.62 -7.07 -3.84
C THR A 275 8.67 -6.47 -4.86
N VAL A 276 8.69 -7.01 -6.09
CA VAL A 276 7.73 -6.72 -7.15
C VAL A 276 7.18 -8.06 -7.65
N GLY A 277 5.87 -8.21 -7.75
CA GLY A 277 5.22 -9.43 -8.23
C GLY A 277 5.41 -10.66 -7.33
N ALA A 278 5.64 -10.47 -6.02
CA ALA A 278 5.92 -11.53 -5.06
C ALA A 278 5.23 -11.32 -3.70
N GLY A 279 3.94 -10.99 -3.70
CA GLY A 279 3.18 -10.52 -2.53
C GLY A 279 3.25 -11.37 -1.28
N ARG A 280 3.27 -12.70 -1.41
CA ARG A 280 3.43 -13.60 -0.25
C ARG A 280 4.79 -13.43 0.41
N VAL A 281 5.85 -13.43 -0.39
CA VAL A 281 7.22 -13.22 0.12
C VAL A 281 7.35 -11.83 0.74
N GLY A 282 6.78 -10.80 0.11
CA GLY A 282 6.74 -9.46 0.66
C GLY A 282 6.11 -9.40 2.05
N THR A 283 5.01 -10.12 2.29
CA THR A 283 4.34 -10.18 3.60
C THR A 283 5.21 -10.87 4.66
N ASP A 284 5.87 -11.97 4.30
CA ASP A 284 6.79 -12.69 5.20
C ASP A 284 8.01 -11.81 5.56
N LEU A 285 8.56 -11.10 4.56
CA LEU A 285 9.66 -10.17 4.77
C LEU A 285 9.27 -8.98 5.66
N ILE A 286 8.05 -8.42 5.52
CA ILE A 286 7.55 -7.38 6.44
C ILE A 286 7.57 -7.90 7.87
N THR A 287 7.10 -9.13 8.10
CA THR A 287 7.06 -9.72 9.44
C THR A 287 8.47 -9.91 10.01
N THR A 288 9.40 -10.41 9.20
CA THR A 288 10.81 -10.62 9.58
C THR A 288 11.47 -9.28 9.91
N TYR A 289 11.29 -8.26 9.06
CA TYR A 289 11.83 -6.92 9.22
C TYR A 289 11.31 -6.21 10.47
N THR A 290 9.98 -6.17 10.63
CA THR A 290 9.35 -5.45 11.75
C THR A 290 9.61 -6.10 13.10
N ARG A 291 9.76 -7.41 13.15
CA ARG A 291 10.09 -8.15 14.37
C ARG A 291 11.59 -8.25 14.64
N ARG A 292 12.43 -7.77 13.73
CA ARG A 292 13.89 -7.92 13.78
C ARG A 292 14.31 -9.35 14.05
N THR A 293 13.65 -10.29 13.40
CA THR A 293 13.92 -11.71 13.57
C THR A 293 15.31 -12.03 13.00
N PRO A 294 16.22 -12.67 13.76
CA PRO A 294 17.51 -13.09 13.23
C PRO A 294 17.33 -14.00 12.01
N LEU A 295 18.12 -13.74 10.98
CA LEU A 295 18.10 -14.53 9.76
C LEU A 295 18.95 -15.79 9.93
N PRO A 296 18.62 -16.86 9.20
CA PRO A 296 19.48 -18.03 9.10
C PRO A 296 20.83 -17.68 8.46
N ALA A 297 21.83 -18.56 8.62
CA ALA A 297 23.18 -18.37 8.10
C ALA A 297 23.24 -18.09 6.59
N ASP A 298 22.34 -18.72 5.82
CA ASP A 298 22.14 -18.38 4.41
C ASP A 298 20.74 -17.77 4.18
N PRO A 299 20.64 -16.43 4.06
CA PRO A 299 19.37 -15.76 3.82
C PRO A 299 18.83 -15.94 2.39
N ALA A 300 19.57 -16.55 1.45
CA ALA A 300 19.12 -16.74 0.07
C ALA A 300 17.83 -17.57 -0.02
N HIS A 301 17.57 -18.46 0.95
CA HIS A 301 16.33 -19.23 0.98
C HIS A 301 15.06 -18.36 1.13
N LEU A 302 15.17 -17.11 1.60
CA LEU A 302 14.05 -16.17 1.65
C LEU A 302 13.55 -15.76 0.26
N LEU A 303 14.39 -15.89 -0.77
CA LEU A 303 14.05 -15.59 -2.16
C LEU A 303 13.44 -16.80 -2.88
N LEU A 304 13.71 -18.02 -2.42
CA LEU A 304 13.29 -19.27 -3.08
C LEU A 304 11.76 -19.49 -3.11
N PRO A 305 10.98 -19.16 -2.08
CA PRO A 305 9.52 -19.35 -2.12
C PRO A 305 8.83 -18.60 -3.26
N ALA A 306 9.47 -17.55 -3.78
CA ALA A 306 8.97 -16.81 -4.93
C ALA A 306 9.07 -17.60 -6.24
N ILE A 307 9.96 -18.56 -6.35
CA ILE A 307 10.21 -19.37 -7.54
C ILE A 307 9.49 -20.72 -7.46
N ALA A 308 9.27 -21.23 -6.26
CA ALA A 308 8.55 -22.48 -6.08
C ALA A 308 7.12 -22.34 -6.62
N PRO A 309 6.65 -23.26 -7.49
CA PRO A 309 5.23 -23.31 -7.83
C PRO A 309 4.47 -23.38 -6.49
N ALA A 310 3.37 -22.65 -6.40
CA ALA A 310 2.50 -22.69 -5.24
C ALA A 310 2.10 -24.15 -4.98
N ALA A 311 2.95 -24.88 -4.26
CA ALA A 311 2.56 -26.15 -3.72
C ALA A 311 1.30 -25.87 -2.91
N THR A 312 0.27 -26.60 -3.16
CA THR A 312 -1.03 -26.60 -2.48
C THR A 312 -0.82 -26.66 -0.97
N THR A 313 -0.41 -25.55 -0.37
CA THR A 313 -0.25 -25.39 1.08
C THR A 313 -1.53 -24.78 1.64
N THR A 314 -2.61 -25.53 1.47
CA THR A 314 -3.92 -25.22 2.03
C THR A 314 -3.97 -25.20 3.56
N ARG A 315 -2.86 -25.40 4.26
CA ARG A 315 -2.86 -25.54 5.72
C ARG A 315 -2.18 -24.42 6.52
N ARG A 316 -1.29 -23.61 5.91
CA ARG A 316 -0.57 -22.55 6.65
C ARG A 316 -1.26 -21.18 6.62
N ASP A 317 -2.13 -20.96 5.68
CA ASP A 317 -2.83 -19.68 5.49
C ASP A 317 -4.29 -19.73 5.98
N SER A 318 -4.68 -20.77 6.72
CA SER A 318 -6.04 -20.86 7.24
C SER A 318 -6.27 -19.81 8.32
N PRO A 319 -7.31 -18.99 8.21
CA PRO A 319 -7.69 -18.06 9.27
C PRO A 319 -7.89 -18.74 10.63
N SER A 320 -8.14 -20.07 10.65
CA SER A 320 -8.23 -20.86 11.88
C SER A 320 -6.97 -20.82 12.73
N LEU A 321 -5.79 -20.64 12.13
CA LEU A 321 -4.50 -20.58 12.83
C LEU A 321 -4.17 -19.18 13.38
N ILE A 322 -4.92 -18.16 12.98
CA ILE A 322 -4.74 -16.79 13.49
C ILE A 322 -5.38 -16.71 14.87
N PRO A 323 -4.64 -16.37 15.95
CA PRO A 323 -5.23 -16.17 17.26
C PRO A 323 -6.28 -15.05 17.26
N ASP A 324 -7.37 -15.19 18.03
CA ASP A 324 -8.42 -14.16 18.09
C ASP A 324 -7.90 -12.79 18.54
N ARG A 325 -6.85 -12.75 19.37
CA ARG A 325 -6.18 -11.50 19.80
C ARG A 325 -5.31 -10.85 18.71
N ALA A 326 -5.11 -11.50 17.57
CA ALA A 326 -4.27 -10.95 16.51
C ALA A 326 -4.96 -9.74 15.87
N THR A 327 -4.24 -8.62 15.80
CA THR A 327 -4.72 -7.40 15.14
C THR A 327 -4.74 -7.59 13.63
N ILE A 328 -5.90 -7.50 13.03
CA ILE A 328 -6.14 -7.57 11.58
C ILE A 328 -6.10 -6.16 10.98
N CYS A 329 -6.86 -5.22 11.54
CA CYS A 329 -6.85 -3.82 11.11
C CYS A 329 -6.01 -2.98 12.07
N ARG A 330 -4.78 -2.62 11.66
CA ARG A 330 -3.87 -1.82 12.50
C ARG A 330 -4.35 -0.39 12.68
N CYS A 331 -4.97 0.21 11.66
CA CYS A 331 -5.43 1.60 11.70
C CYS A 331 -6.50 1.83 12.78
N ASN A 332 -7.36 0.84 12.99
CA ASN A 332 -8.49 0.94 13.92
C ASN A 332 -8.38 -0.06 15.09
N GLY A 333 -7.26 -0.78 15.22
CA GLY A 333 -7.01 -1.71 16.32
C GLY A 333 -7.90 -2.96 16.32
N VAL A 334 -8.55 -3.30 15.19
CA VAL A 334 -9.53 -4.39 15.13
C VAL A 334 -8.83 -5.74 15.07
N THR A 335 -9.19 -6.63 15.99
CA THR A 335 -8.66 -7.99 16.07
C THR A 335 -9.50 -8.98 15.26
N LYS A 336 -8.97 -10.21 15.06
CA LYS A 336 -9.76 -11.31 14.50
C LYS A 336 -10.97 -11.64 15.39
N GLY A 337 -10.80 -11.57 16.72
CA GLY A 337 -11.88 -11.81 17.68
C GLY A 337 -13.05 -10.85 17.50
N ASP A 338 -12.76 -9.56 17.27
CA ASP A 338 -13.80 -8.55 17.01
C ASP A 338 -14.57 -8.89 15.73
N ILE A 339 -13.87 -9.23 14.64
CA ILE A 339 -14.50 -9.62 13.36
C ILE A 339 -15.38 -10.86 13.56
N ARG A 340 -14.92 -11.83 14.34
CA ARG A 340 -15.66 -13.07 14.62
C ARG A 340 -16.91 -12.82 15.47
N ALA A 341 -16.83 -11.91 16.45
CA ALA A 341 -17.96 -11.52 17.27
C ALA A 341 -19.04 -10.82 16.43
N GLU A 342 -18.65 -9.92 15.54
CA GLU A 342 -19.58 -9.24 14.64
C GLU A 342 -20.20 -10.21 13.61
N PHE A 343 -19.42 -11.17 13.10
CA PHE A 343 -19.96 -12.24 12.24
C PHE A 343 -21.00 -13.07 12.96
N ALA A 344 -20.75 -13.45 14.21
CA ALA A 344 -21.72 -14.19 15.04
C ALA A 344 -22.99 -13.36 15.35
N SER A 345 -22.89 -12.01 15.31
CA SER A 345 -24.00 -11.08 15.44
C SER A 345 -24.75 -10.82 14.13
N GLY A 346 -24.33 -11.44 13.01
CA GLY A 346 -25.00 -11.39 11.73
C GLY A 346 -24.32 -10.51 10.65
N ALA A 347 -23.15 -9.93 10.92
CA ALA A 347 -22.39 -9.16 9.93
C ALA A 347 -21.59 -10.11 9.01
N THR A 348 -22.09 -10.39 7.81
CA THR A 348 -21.52 -11.38 6.87
C THR A 348 -20.74 -10.75 5.71
N THR A 349 -20.76 -9.43 5.57
CA THR A 349 -20.02 -8.72 4.51
C THR A 349 -18.96 -7.78 5.08
N VAL A 350 -17.98 -7.43 4.23
CA VAL A 350 -16.90 -6.49 4.60
C VAL A 350 -17.47 -5.15 5.00
N GLU A 351 -18.51 -4.67 4.31
CA GLU A 351 -19.16 -3.39 4.59
C GLU A 351 -19.85 -3.40 5.96
N GLN A 352 -20.49 -4.51 6.34
CA GLN A 352 -21.11 -4.66 7.65
C GLN A 352 -20.06 -4.70 8.76
N ILE A 353 -18.98 -5.45 8.58
CA ILE A 353 -17.83 -5.46 9.52
C ILE A 353 -17.19 -4.07 9.60
N ALA A 354 -17.07 -3.37 8.47
CA ALA A 354 -16.55 -2.00 8.46
C ALA A 354 -17.45 -1.03 9.24
N ALA A 355 -18.76 -1.18 9.13
CA ALA A 355 -19.73 -0.32 9.83
C ALA A 355 -19.69 -0.51 11.37
N SER A 356 -19.50 -1.75 11.86
CA SER A 356 -19.51 -2.06 13.30
C SER A 356 -18.14 -1.89 13.94
N THR A 357 -17.05 -2.30 13.27
CA THR A 357 -15.69 -2.32 13.84
C THR A 357 -14.78 -1.21 13.32
N ARG A 358 -15.14 -0.53 12.24
CA ARG A 358 -14.29 0.37 11.47
C ARG A 358 -13.10 -0.33 10.77
N ALA A 359 -13.03 -1.66 10.74
CA ALA A 359 -12.06 -2.37 9.91
C ALA A 359 -12.18 -1.91 8.46
N THR A 360 -11.08 -1.88 7.72
CA THR A 360 -10.99 -1.44 6.31
C THR A 360 -11.25 0.05 6.01
N THR A 361 -11.79 0.82 6.97
CA THR A 361 -12.14 2.23 6.75
C THR A 361 -10.94 3.19 6.78
N GLY A 362 -9.76 2.73 7.24
CA GLY A 362 -8.53 3.51 7.25
C GLY A 362 -7.73 3.32 5.95
N CYS A 363 -6.53 2.74 6.05
CA CYS A 363 -5.65 2.51 4.89
C CYS A 363 -6.16 1.44 3.91
N GLY A 364 -7.18 0.66 4.25
CA GLY A 364 -7.74 -0.42 3.43
C GLY A 364 -6.85 -1.68 3.29
N GLY A 365 -5.64 -1.68 3.84
CA GLY A 365 -4.69 -2.79 3.68
C GLY A 365 -5.09 -4.11 4.34
N CYS A 366 -6.14 -4.11 5.17
CA CYS A 366 -6.68 -5.31 5.81
C CYS A 366 -7.88 -5.92 5.06
N THR A 367 -8.31 -5.36 3.92
CA THR A 367 -9.52 -5.80 3.21
C THR A 367 -9.46 -7.28 2.84
N ASP A 368 -8.36 -7.74 2.22
CA ASP A 368 -8.20 -9.14 1.82
C ASP A 368 -8.20 -10.09 3.03
N ALA A 369 -7.59 -9.66 4.14
CA ALA A 369 -7.58 -10.46 5.36
C ALA A 369 -8.97 -10.55 6.00
N VAL A 370 -9.76 -9.47 5.97
CA VAL A 370 -11.15 -9.47 6.44
C VAL A 370 -12.01 -10.37 5.56
N CYS A 371 -11.90 -10.27 4.22
CA CYS A 371 -12.56 -11.18 3.28
C CYS A 371 -12.25 -12.65 3.59
N GLY A 372 -10.97 -12.99 3.69
CA GLY A 372 -10.55 -14.37 3.97
C GLY A 372 -11.05 -14.92 5.31
N ILE A 373 -11.18 -14.06 6.34
CA ILE A 373 -11.77 -14.45 7.63
C ILE A 373 -13.27 -14.68 7.49
N LEU A 374 -13.99 -13.83 6.76
CA LEU A 374 -15.44 -13.99 6.53
C LEU A 374 -15.73 -15.24 5.71
N ASP A 375 -14.97 -15.51 4.65
CA ASP A 375 -15.09 -16.72 3.83
C ASP A 375 -14.89 -17.99 4.68
N TRP A 376 -13.87 -17.97 5.55
CA TRP A 376 -13.62 -19.07 6.47
C TRP A 376 -14.76 -19.27 7.47
N LEU A 377 -15.26 -18.20 8.10
CA LEU A 377 -16.37 -18.28 9.06
C LEU A 377 -17.66 -18.77 8.39
N GLY A 378 -17.91 -18.36 7.14
CA GLY A 378 -19.04 -18.81 6.35
C GLY A 378 -18.95 -20.31 6.00
N ALA A 379 -17.75 -20.80 5.69
CA ALA A 379 -17.52 -22.22 5.38
C ALA A 379 -17.64 -23.11 6.64
N ASP A 380 -17.12 -22.69 7.78
CA ASP A 380 -17.24 -23.42 9.06
C ASP A 380 -18.70 -23.49 9.54
N GLY A 381 -19.49 -22.44 9.31
CA GLY A 381 -20.92 -22.44 9.60
C GLY A 381 -21.74 -23.44 8.76
N ALA A 382 -21.29 -23.72 7.53
CA ALA A 382 -21.90 -24.71 6.66
C ALA A 382 -21.63 -26.16 7.11
N HIS A 383 -20.58 -26.40 7.87
CA HIS A 383 -20.23 -27.74 8.40
C HIS A 383 -20.81 -28.00 9.79
N SER A 384 -21.44 -27.03 10.41
CA SER A 384 -21.98 -27.14 11.79
C SER A 384 -23.50 -27.33 11.87
N GLN A 385 -24.20 -27.60 10.75
CA GLN A 385 -25.57 -28.04 10.80
C GLN A 385 -25.58 -29.54 11.12
N PRO A 386 -26.19 -29.99 12.26
CA PRO A 386 -26.38 -31.40 12.51
C PRO A 386 -27.26 -31.96 11.42
N ALA A 387 -26.83 -33.06 10.80
CA ALA A 387 -27.64 -33.84 9.89
C ALA A 387 -28.97 -34.18 10.60
N THR A 388 -30.07 -33.65 10.12
CA THR A 388 -31.40 -34.08 10.50
C THR A 388 -31.54 -35.55 10.11
N SER A 389 -31.60 -36.41 11.11
CA SER A 389 -31.89 -37.83 10.97
C SER A 389 -33.19 -38.00 10.20
N PRO A 390 -33.26 -38.90 9.19
CA PRO A 390 -34.53 -39.23 8.59
C PRO A 390 -35.37 -39.98 9.64
N GLY A 391 -36.64 -39.58 9.78
CA GLY A 391 -37.59 -40.13 10.72
C GLY A 391 -37.77 -41.64 10.56
N GLU A 392 -37.85 -42.31 11.70
CA GLU A 392 -38.35 -43.68 11.84
C GLU A 392 -39.81 -43.72 11.35
N ASP A 393 -40.03 -44.25 10.15
CA ASP A 393 -41.36 -44.74 9.76
C ASP A 393 -41.45 -46.20 10.06
N GLY A 394 -42.56 -46.54 10.79
CA GLY A 394 -42.83 -47.78 11.44
C GLY A 394 -42.88 -48.99 10.51
N PHE A 395 -42.21 -50.02 10.96
CA PHE A 395 -42.33 -51.40 10.42
C PHE A 395 -43.45 -52.14 11.15
N THR A 396 -44.52 -52.43 10.47
CA THR A 396 -45.58 -53.41 10.89
C THR A 396 -45.27 -54.74 10.26
N PRO A 397 -45.26 -55.87 11.02
CA PRO A 397 -44.97 -57.18 10.45
C PRO A 397 -46.29 -57.88 9.93
N GLY A 398 -46.31 -58.23 8.63
CA GLY A 398 -47.33 -59.08 7.99
C GLY A 398 -46.80 -60.48 7.77
N LYS A 399 -47.65 -61.49 8.15
CA LYS A 399 -47.42 -62.92 8.18
C LYS A 399 -47.49 -63.55 6.80
N HIS A 400 -46.83 -64.76 6.72
CA HIS A 400 -47.02 -65.94 5.84
C HIS A 400 -46.85 -65.76 4.32
N ASP A 401 -46.02 -66.53 3.65
CA ASP A 401 -46.29 -67.90 3.31
C ASP A 401 -45.03 -68.64 2.81
N GLN A 402 -45.01 -69.95 3.10
CA GLN A 402 -44.06 -70.94 2.63
C GLN A 402 -44.35 -71.27 1.14
N ASP A 403 -43.34 -71.49 0.30
CA ASP A 403 -43.21 -72.81 -0.39
C ASP A 403 -42.15 -72.79 -1.52
N ARG A 404 -41.42 -73.92 -1.58
CA ARG A 404 -40.73 -74.55 -2.71
C ARG A 404 -39.47 -73.97 -3.29
N ALA A 405 -38.37 -74.54 -2.99
CA ALA A 405 -37.83 -75.83 -3.51
C ALA A 405 -37.20 -75.72 -4.93
N GLU A 406 -35.93 -76.14 -4.95
CA GLU A 406 -35.21 -76.83 -6.04
C GLU A 406 -34.91 -76.11 -7.37
N THR A 407 -33.71 -75.99 -7.81
CA THR A 407 -32.92 -76.95 -8.57
C THR A 407 -31.76 -76.25 -9.36
N ARG A 408 -30.57 -76.80 -9.16
CA ARG A 408 -29.45 -77.02 -10.11
C ARG A 408 -28.85 -75.90 -10.97
N ALA A 409 -27.58 -75.70 -10.73
CA ALA A 409 -26.48 -76.17 -11.59
C ALA A 409 -26.39 -75.59 -13.03
N SER A 410 -25.43 -74.80 -13.28
CA SER A 410 -24.24 -74.93 -14.13
C SER A 410 -23.32 -73.75 -13.99
#